data_3b3e360ee9c5486240bd1e066591305f
#
_entry.id   3b3e360ee9c5486240bd1e066591305f
#
_cell.length_a   1.000
_cell.length_b   1.000
_cell.length_c   1.000
_cell.angle_alpha   90.00
_cell.angle_beta   90.00
_cell.angle_gamma   90.00
#
_symmetry.space_group_name_H-M   'P 1'
#
loop_
_entity.id
_entity.type
_entity.pdbx_description
1 polymer ?
#
loop_
_entity_poly.entity_id
_entity_poly.type
_entity_poly.pdbx_seq_one_letter_code
_entity_poly.pdbx_strand_id
1 'polypeptide(L)'
;ICSSDLIITIASAITFVDIWHFFSLVNRYENEDKYDYLTGLGNVKEFDRHLNEVSSKAEEKKQSLALLLIDIDGFKDVNDHYSHQSGDAVLKQMSQLLKNYVPNQFKIFRNGGEEFSVVIRDYTLDQSVKLAENIRSGVEKSSFHLPNKEVIKLSVSIGVGYLTQEDRKSQRKVFKDADDMVHVAKSEGRNKVMFNPIVKL
;
A
#
# COMPACT_ATOMS: atom_id res chain seq x y z
N ILE A 1 -48.36 34.05 5.48
CA ILE A 1 -47.43 33.00 5.96
C ILE A 1 -47.29 33.20 7.44
N CYS A 2 -47.76 32.20 8.24
CA CYS A 2 -47.76 32.32 9.69
C CYS A 2 -46.31 32.35 10.22
N SER A 3 -46.04 33.22 11.18
CA SER A 3 -44.73 33.40 11.81
C SER A 3 -44.14 32.07 12.34
N SER A 4 -44.98 31.12 12.73
CA SER A 4 -44.61 29.78 13.17
C SER A 4 -44.01 28.90 12.07
N ASP A 5 -44.52 29.00 10.83
CA ASP A 5 -44.01 28.19 9.71
C ASP A 5 -42.59 28.62 9.29
N LEU A 6 -42.33 29.93 9.36
CA LEU A 6 -40.99 30.47 9.09
C LEU A 6 -39.96 30.02 10.16
N ILE A 7 -40.35 30.01 11.42
CA ILE A 7 -39.50 29.57 12.53
C ILE A 7 -39.17 28.08 12.41
N ILE A 8 -40.17 27.24 12.08
CA ILE A 8 -39.96 25.80 11.87
C ILE A 8 -39.03 25.53 10.69
N THR A 9 -39.18 26.28 9.59
CA THR A 9 -38.35 26.13 8.40
C THR A 9 -36.90 26.55 8.67
N ILE A 10 -36.69 27.64 9.41
CA ILE A 10 -35.32 28.06 9.80
C ILE A 10 -34.70 27.08 10.76
N ALA A 11 -35.41 26.58 11.76
CA ALA A 11 -34.91 25.60 12.72
C ALA A 11 -34.52 24.28 12.01
N SER A 12 -35.32 23.80 11.06
CA SER A 12 -35.00 22.61 10.28
C SER A 12 -33.79 22.80 9.36
N ALA A 13 -33.62 23.99 8.79
CA ALA A 13 -32.47 24.31 7.98
C ALA A 13 -31.15 24.34 8.82
N ILE A 14 -31.22 24.92 10.01
CA ILE A 14 -30.07 24.97 10.93
C ILE A 14 -29.66 23.53 11.34
N THR A 15 -30.64 22.70 11.77
CA THR A 15 -30.33 21.31 12.14
C THR A 15 -29.78 20.49 10.98
N PHE A 16 -30.24 20.72 9.76
CA PHE A 16 -29.70 20.05 8.57
C PHE A 16 -28.25 20.45 8.29
N VAL A 17 -27.92 21.74 8.42
CA VAL A 17 -26.55 22.25 8.25
C VAL A 17 -25.62 21.68 9.33
N ASP A 18 -26.08 21.62 10.58
CA ASP A 18 -25.31 21.05 11.69
C ASP A 18 -25.04 19.55 11.51
N ILE A 19 -26.06 18.80 11.10
CA ILE A 19 -25.92 17.38 10.78
C ILE A 19 -24.98 17.17 9.59
N TRP A 20 -25.12 17.95 8.54
CA TRP A 20 -24.23 17.87 7.36
C TRP A 20 -22.78 18.22 7.75
N HIS A 21 -22.59 19.26 8.57
CA HIS A 21 -21.26 19.65 9.07
C HIS A 21 -20.65 18.55 9.94
N PHE A 22 -21.45 17.95 10.84
CA PHE A 22 -21.02 16.80 11.65
C PHE A 22 -20.60 15.61 10.78
N PHE A 23 -21.41 15.21 9.79
CA PHE A 23 -21.05 14.15 8.86
C PHE A 23 -19.80 14.50 8.05
N SER A 24 -19.64 15.75 7.64
CA SER A 24 -18.46 16.21 6.92
C SER A 24 -17.19 16.12 7.78
N LEU A 25 -17.29 16.48 9.08
CA LEU A 25 -16.20 16.32 10.04
C LEU A 25 -15.87 14.85 10.27
N VAL A 26 -16.87 14.01 10.52
CA VAL A 26 -16.65 12.56 10.71
C VAL A 26 -15.98 11.95 9.47
N ASN A 27 -16.47 12.23 8.27
CA ASN A 27 -15.88 11.75 7.03
C ASN A 27 -14.44 12.27 6.83
N ARG A 28 -14.13 13.49 7.26
CA ARG A 28 -12.79 14.05 7.21
C ARG A 28 -11.86 13.28 8.17
N TYR A 29 -12.27 13.08 9.42
CA TYR A 29 -11.51 12.30 10.40
C TYR A 29 -11.28 10.85 9.94
N GLU A 30 -12.32 10.18 9.39
CA GLU A 30 -12.18 8.84 8.84
C GLU A 30 -11.24 8.77 7.62
N ASN A 31 -11.16 9.83 6.81
CA ASN A 31 -10.28 9.88 5.66
C ASN A 31 -8.83 10.24 6.02
N GLU A 32 -8.62 11.15 6.98
CA GLU A 32 -7.28 11.48 7.48
C GLU A 32 -6.60 10.26 8.14
N ASP A 33 -7.39 9.33 8.71
CA ASP A 33 -6.92 8.09 9.33
C ASP A 33 -6.65 6.94 8.35
N LYS A 34 -6.76 7.15 7.03
CA LYS A 34 -6.54 6.11 5.99
C LYS A 34 -5.21 6.23 5.26
N TYR A 35 -4.55 7.37 5.35
CA TYR A 35 -3.37 7.65 4.55
C TYR A 35 -2.13 7.87 5.42
N ASP A 36 -1.00 7.43 4.90
CA ASP A 36 0.31 7.78 5.45
C ASP A 36 0.60 9.26 5.14
N TYR A 37 0.85 10.05 6.16
CA TYR A 37 1.02 11.51 6.05
C TYR A 37 2.24 11.92 5.21
N LEU A 38 3.28 11.08 5.16
CA LEU A 38 4.52 11.38 4.47
C LEU A 38 4.43 11.10 2.97
N THR A 39 3.82 9.97 2.59
CA THR A 39 3.80 9.44 1.23
C THR A 39 2.48 9.62 0.51
N GLY A 40 1.40 9.86 1.26
CA GLY A 40 0.04 9.94 0.74
C GLY A 40 -0.50 8.61 0.18
N LEU A 41 0.15 7.50 0.50
CA LEU A 41 -0.34 6.14 0.23
C LEU A 41 -1.29 5.69 1.34
N GLY A 42 -2.03 4.60 1.12
CA GLY A 42 -2.77 3.98 2.21
C GLY A 42 -1.83 3.62 3.36
N ASN A 43 -2.28 3.83 4.61
CA ASN A 43 -1.52 3.42 5.79
C ASN A 43 -1.80 1.94 6.16
N VAL A 44 -1.15 1.44 7.21
CA VAL A 44 -1.31 0.04 7.68
C VAL A 44 -2.76 -0.31 8.02
N LYS A 45 -3.51 0.62 8.61
CA LYS A 45 -4.92 0.41 8.96
C LYS A 45 -5.80 0.25 7.71
N GLU A 46 -5.57 1.08 6.70
CA GLU A 46 -6.25 0.98 5.42
C GLU A 46 -5.80 -0.27 4.65
N PHE A 47 -4.53 -0.68 4.76
CA PHE A 47 -4.05 -1.94 4.21
C PHE A 47 -4.82 -3.14 4.77
N ASP A 48 -4.92 -3.27 6.08
CA ASP A 48 -5.64 -4.37 6.74
C ASP A 48 -7.12 -4.41 6.31
N ARG A 49 -7.79 -3.24 6.29
CA ARG A 49 -9.17 -3.13 5.84
C ARG A 49 -9.31 -3.55 4.37
N HIS A 50 -8.42 -3.04 3.51
CA HIS A 50 -8.47 -3.32 2.07
C HIS A 50 -8.15 -4.77 1.74
N LEU A 51 -7.15 -5.36 2.40
CA LEU A 51 -6.81 -6.77 2.22
C LEU A 51 -7.98 -7.67 2.61
N ASN A 52 -8.69 -7.35 3.71
CA ASN A 52 -9.93 -8.01 4.12
C ASN A 52 -10.99 -7.95 3.01
N GLU A 53 -11.27 -6.77 2.51
CA GLU A 53 -12.29 -6.54 1.49
C GLU A 53 -11.96 -7.27 0.17
N VAL A 54 -10.71 -7.17 -0.27
CA VAL A 54 -10.26 -7.81 -1.53
C VAL A 54 -10.24 -9.32 -1.39
N SER A 55 -9.82 -9.85 -0.23
CA SER A 55 -9.85 -11.29 0.04
C SER A 55 -11.27 -11.85 -0.03
N SER A 56 -12.23 -11.20 0.61
CA SER A 56 -13.64 -11.62 0.59
C SER A 56 -14.21 -11.59 -0.84
N LYS A 57 -13.93 -10.54 -1.60
CA LYS A 57 -14.36 -10.42 -3.00
C LYS A 57 -13.70 -11.47 -3.90
N ALA A 58 -12.41 -11.80 -3.67
CA ALA A 58 -11.70 -12.82 -4.42
C ALA A 58 -12.25 -14.22 -4.12
N GLU A 59 -12.62 -14.49 -2.86
CA GLU A 59 -13.30 -15.73 -2.46
C GLU A 59 -14.65 -15.89 -3.17
N GLU A 60 -15.51 -14.87 -3.07
CA GLU A 60 -16.85 -14.86 -3.69
C GLU A 60 -16.79 -15.08 -5.21
N LYS A 61 -15.85 -14.42 -5.88
CA LYS A 61 -15.71 -14.45 -7.34
C LYS A 61 -14.81 -15.58 -7.85
N LYS A 62 -14.26 -16.42 -6.98
CA LYS A 62 -13.27 -17.46 -7.29
C LYS A 62 -12.10 -16.89 -8.10
N GLN A 63 -11.54 -15.79 -7.65
CA GLN A 63 -10.38 -15.12 -8.25
C GLN A 63 -9.13 -15.40 -7.43
N SER A 64 -7.97 -15.30 -8.06
CA SER A 64 -6.69 -15.33 -7.36
C SER A 64 -6.49 -14.09 -6.51
N LEU A 65 -5.62 -14.20 -5.51
CA LEU A 65 -5.19 -13.10 -4.64
C LEU A 65 -3.67 -13.13 -4.53
N ALA A 66 -3.03 -12.01 -4.82
CA ALA A 66 -1.61 -11.83 -4.56
C ALA A 66 -1.36 -10.61 -3.67
N LEU A 67 -0.28 -10.69 -2.91
CA LEU A 67 0.25 -9.63 -2.08
C LEU A 67 1.74 -9.46 -2.40
N LEU A 68 2.14 -8.26 -2.79
CA LEU A 68 3.54 -7.89 -2.84
C LEU A 68 3.88 -7.17 -1.53
N LEU A 69 4.87 -7.65 -0.80
CA LEU A 69 5.54 -6.90 0.26
C LEU A 69 6.89 -6.44 -0.26
N ILE A 70 7.16 -5.14 -0.14
CA ILE A 70 8.29 -4.44 -0.72
C ILE A 70 9.03 -3.74 0.41
N ASP A 71 10.32 -4.00 0.52
CA ASP A 71 11.18 -3.42 1.56
C ASP A 71 12.40 -2.76 0.90
N ILE A 72 12.70 -1.52 1.30
CA ILE A 72 13.86 -0.79 0.77
C ILE A 72 15.14 -1.32 1.41
N ASP A 73 16.02 -1.85 0.58
CA ASP A 73 17.30 -2.40 1.03
C ASP A 73 18.22 -1.30 1.58
N GLY A 74 18.73 -1.50 2.80
CA GLY A 74 19.68 -0.57 3.41
C GLY A 74 19.10 0.78 3.81
N PHE A 75 17.78 0.90 3.98
CA PHE A 75 17.14 2.18 4.33
C PHE A 75 17.65 2.77 5.66
N LYS A 76 17.97 1.91 6.63
CA LYS A 76 18.59 2.35 7.88
C LYS A 76 19.91 3.09 7.63
N ASP A 77 20.73 2.59 6.70
CA ASP A 77 22.02 3.22 6.38
C ASP A 77 21.81 4.62 5.76
N VAL A 78 20.72 4.84 5.01
CA VAL A 78 20.36 6.17 4.51
C VAL A 78 20.09 7.14 5.66
N ASN A 79 19.32 6.72 6.67
CA ASN A 79 19.04 7.54 7.85
C ASN A 79 20.31 7.83 8.65
N ASP A 80 21.12 6.80 8.88
CA ASP A 80 22.32 6.89 9.73
C ASP A 80 23.46 7.73 9.07
N HIS A 81 23.63 7.63 7.74
CA HIS A 81 24.69 8.36 7.02
C HIS A 81 24.26 9.77 6.59
N TYR A 82 23.00 9.96 6.21
CA TYR A 82 22.57 11.24 5.66
C TYR A 82 21.66 12.04 6.61
N SER A 83 20.57 11.52 7.04
CA SER A 83 19.65 12.03 8.08
C SER A 83 18.24 11.43 7.91
N HIS A 84 17.38 11.57 8.90
CA HIS A 84 15.95 11.23 8.79
C HIS A 84 15.23 12.05 7.71
N GLN A 85 15.62 13.30 7.47
CA GLN A 85 15.06 14.11 6.37
C GLN A 85 15.39 13.52 5.00
N SER A 86 16.57 12.92 4.85
CA SER A 86 16.97 12.20 3.63
C SER A 86 16.16 10.92 3.46
N GLY A 87 15.93 10.17 4.53
CA GLY A 87 15.03 9.02 4.52
C GLY A 87 13.60 9.40 4.10
N ASP A 88 13.07 10.48 4.63
CA ASP A 88 11.75 10.99 4.25
C ASP A 88 11.67 11.37 2.76
N ALA A 89 12.73 11.98 2.23
CA ALA A 89 12.82 12.30 0.81
C ALA A 89 12.86 11.04 -0.07
N VAL A 90 13.57 10.00 0.36
CA VAL A 90 13.60 8.68 -0.29
C VAL A 90 12.21 8.04 -0.29
N LEU A 91 11.52 8.01 0.85
CA LEU A 91 10.18 7.43 0.97
C LEU A 91 9.16 8.12 0.07
N LYS A 92 9.21 9.45 -0.04
CA LYS A 92 8.36 10.21 -0.97
C LYS A 92 8.65 9.85 -2.43
N GLN A 93 9.92 9.76 -2.82
CA GLN A 93 10.31 9.40 -4.18
C GLN A 93 9.94 7.94 -4.48
N MET A 94 10.13 7.02 -3.53
CA MET A 94 9.69 5.64 -3.64
C MET A 94 8.17 5.55 -3.88
N SER A 95 7.36 6.30 -3.15
CA SER A 95 5.92 6.30 -3.35
C SER A 95 5.50 6.76 -4.75
N GLN A 96 6.21 7.73 -5.33
CA GLN A 96 5.95 8.16 -6.71
C GLN A 96 6.38 7.10 -7.72
N LEU A 97 7.52 6.45 -7.51
CA LEU A 97 7.95 5.33 -8.35
C LEU A 97 6.91 4.20 -8.34
N LEU A 98 6.44 3.79 -7.17
CA LEU A 98 5.43 2.74 -7.06
C LEU A 98 4.14 3.12 -7.81
N LYS A 99 3.69 4.37 -7.72
CA LYS A 99 2.53 4.86 -8.48
C LYS A 99 2.72 4.79 -10.00
N ASN A 100 3.95 4.89 -10.50
CA ASN A 100 4.25 4.79 -11.94
C ASN A 100 4.27 3.34 -12.44
N TYR A 101 4.62 2.38 -11.60
CA TYR A 101 4.73 0.96 -11.98
C TYR A 101 3.49 0.13 -11.67
N VAL A 102 2.76 0.48 -10.62
CA VAL A 102 1.57 -0.25 -10.21
C VAL A 102 0.35 0.23 -10.98
N PRO A 103 -0.40 -0.65 -11.67
CA PRO A 103 -1.64 -0.28 -12.35
C PRO A 103 -2.65 0.38 -11.41
N ASN A 104 -3.34 1.42 -11.87
CA ASN A 104 -4.27 2.23 -11.08
C ASN A 104 -5.43 1.45 -10.43
N GLN A 105 -5.70 0.24 -10.90
CA GLN A 105 -6.71 -0.64 -10.32
C GLN A 105 -6.28 -1.29 -9.01
N PHE A 106 -5.00 -1.24 -8.67
CA PHE A 106 -4.45 -1.78 -7.42
C PHE A 106 -4.05 -0.66 -6.48
N LYS A 107 -4.27 -0.87 -5.20
CA LYS A 107 -3.89 0.08 -4.16
C LYS A 107 -2.50 -0.23 -3.62
N ILE A 108 -1.78 0.84 -3.33
CA ILE A 108 -0.45 0.83 -2.75
C ILE A 108 -0.56 1.36 -1.32
N PHE A 109 0.17 0.71 -0.41
CA PHE A 109 0.17 1.08 1.00
C PHE A 109 1.60 1.23 1.50
N ARG A 110 1.76 2.03 2.55
CA ARG A 110 2.96 2.04 3.37
C ARG A 110 2.60 1.44 4.72
N ASN A 111 3.19 0.29 5.04
CA ASN A 111 2.87 -0.47 6.26
C ASN A 111 3.61 0.07 7.49
N GLY A 112 4.67 0.84 7.28
CA GLY A 112 5.49 1.49 8.31
C GLY A 112 6.96 1.49 7.92
N GLY A 113 7.77 2.34 8.53
CA GLY A 113 9.21 2.41 8.23
C GLY A 113 9.49 2.52 6.74
N GLU A 114 10.17 1.52 6.21
CA GLU A 114 10.58 1.35 4.80
C GLU A 114 9.76 0.33 4.02
N GLU A 115 8.66 -0.15 4.60
CA GLU A 115 7.85 -1.23 4.03
C GLU A 115 6.64 -0.71 3.28
N PHE A 116 6.45 -1.21 2.06
CA PHE A 116 5.31 -0.94 1.20
C PHE A 116 4.61 -2.23 0.80
N SER A 117 3.35 -2.13 0.42
CA SER A 117 2.60 -3.28 -0.07
C SER A 117 1.65 -2.94 -1.21
N VAL A 118 1.35 -3.96 -2.04
CA VAL A 118 0.37 -3.89 -3.14
C VAL A 118 -0.52 -5.11 -3.06
N VAL A 119 -1.84 -4.89 -2.99
CA VAL A 119 -2.84 -5.95 -2.99
C VAL A 119 -3.38 -6.13 -4.41
N ILE A 120 -3.29 -7.33 -4.94
CA ILE A 120 -3.59 -7.67 -6.34
C ILE A 120 -4.65 -8.76 -6.36
N ARG A 121 -5.66 -8.59 -7.18
CA ARG A 121 -6.71 -9.57 -7.41
C ARG A 121 -6.81 -9.91 -8.89
N ASP A 122 -7.11 -11.18 -9.17
CA ASP A 122 -7.36 -11.67 -10.53
C ASP A 122 -6.15 -11.61 -11.48
N TYR A 123 -4.95 -11.74 -10.92
CA TYR A 123 -3.71 -11.93 -11.65
C TYR A 123 -3.21 -13.36 -11.46
N THR A 124 -2.53 -13.91 -12.47
CA THR A 124 -1.77 -15.14 -12.31
C THR A 124 -0.52 -14.87 -11.46
N LEU A 125 0.10 -15.94 -10.96
CA LEU A 125 1.38 -15.82 -10.27
C LEU A 125 2.43 -15.14 -11.16
N ASP A 126 2.54 -15.57 -12.43
CA ASP A 126 3.50 -15.00 -13.38
C ASP A 126 3.28 -13.50 -13.62
N GLN A 127 2.01 -13.07 -13.72
CA GLN A 127 1.69 -11.64 -13.83
C GLN A 127 2.07 -10.85 -12.58
N SER A 128 1.85 -11.44 -11.40
CA SER A 128 2.18 -10.82 -10.11
C SER A 128 3.70 -10.71 -9.93
N VAL A 129 4.44 -11.77 -10.27
CA VAL A 129 5.91 -11.79 -10.23
C VAL A 129 6.49 -10.80 -11.26
N LYS A 130 5.94 -10.75 -12.48
CA LYS A 130 6.35 -9.78 -13.49
C LYS A 130 6.15 -8.33 -13.05
N LEU A 131 5.03 -8.03 -12.37
CA LEU A 131 4.80 -6.71 -11.79
C LEU A 131 5.84 -6.40 -10.71
N ALA A 132 6.12 -7.35 -9.82
CA ALA A 132 7.15 -7.21 -8.78
C ALA A 132 8.55 -6.96 -9.38
N GLU A 133 8.94 -7.70 -10.43
CA GLU A 133 10.22 -7.50 -11.13
C GLU A 133 10.29 -6.15 -11.85
N ASN A 134 9.20 -5.67 -12.43
CA ASN A 134 9.15 -4.34 -13.02
C ASN A 134 9.39 -3.25 -11.97
N ILE A 135 8.78 -3.39 -10.78
CA ILE A 135 8.99 -2.49 -9.65
C ILE A 135 10.45 -2.55 -9.21
N ARG A 136 10.98 -3.75 -8.92
CA ARG A 136 12.37 -3.95 -8.49
C ARG A 136 13.38 -3.31 -9.47
N SER A 137 13.26 -3.67 -10.74
CA SER A 137 14.14 -3.15 -11.80
C SER A 137 13.98 -1.63 -11.99
N GLY A 138 12.76 -1.11 -11.82
CA GLY A 138 12.49 0.32 -11.87
C GLY A 138 13.20 1.06 -10.74
N VAL A 139 13.13 0.55 -9.51
CA VAL A 139 13.82 1.13 -8.35
C VAL A 139 15.35 1.08 -8.54
N GLU A 140 15.90 -0.07 -8.91
CA GLU A 140 17.33 -0.25 -9.15
C GLU A 140 17.89 0.74 -10.18
N LYS A 141 17.15 1.02 -11.25
CA LYS A 141 17.56 1.97 -12.30
C LYS A 141 17.38 3.43 -11.89
N SER A 142 16.52 3.70 -10.93
CA SER A 142 16.19 5.06 -10.51
C SER A 142 17.31 5.69 -9.70
N SER A 143 17.33 7.02 -9.69
CA SER A 143 18.22 7.83 -8.85
C SER A 143 17.36 8.55 -7.81
N PHE A 144 17.80 8.47 -6.55
CA PHE A 144 17.13 9.14 -5.44
C PHE A 144 17.89 10.40 -5.07
N HIS A 145 17.21 11.54 -5.11
CA HIS A 145 17.78 12.84 -4.82
C HIS A 145 17.57 13.22 -3.37
N LEU A 146 18.65 13.49 -2.66
CA LEU A 146 18.62 13.87 -1.25
C LEU A 146 18.58 15.41 -1.09
N PRO A 147 18.09 15.92 0.06
CA PRO A 147 18.04 17.36 0.32
C PRO A 147 19.39 18.09 0.24
N ASN A 148 20.47 17.40 0.54
CA ASN A 148 21.86 17.90 0.42
C ASN A 148 22.39 17.91 -1.03
N LYS A 149 21.51 17.63 -2.03
CA LYS A 149 21.83 17.52 -3.46
C LYS A 149 22.62 16.28 -3.86
N GLU A 150 22.93 15.39 -2.95
CA GLU A 150 23.50 14.09 -3.30
C GLU A 150 22.47 13.20 -3.99
N VAL A 151 22.98 12.28 -4.78
CA VAL A 151 22.18 11.30 -5.53
C VAL A 151 22.66 9.91 -5.17
N ILE A 152 21.72 9.09 -4.70
CA ILE A 152 22.01 7.72 -4.29
C ILE A 152 21.25 6.70 -5.12
N LYS A 153 21.73 5.47 -5.12
CA LYS A 153 21.06 4.30 -5.68
C LYS A 153 20.56 3.43 -4.56
N LEU A 154 19.37 2.89 -4.73
CA LEU A 154 18.75 1.97 -3.81
C LEU A 154 18.19 0.78 -4.57
N SER A 155 17.97 -0.30 -3.86
CA SER A 155 17.22 -1.46 -4.34
C SER A 155 16.09 -1.82 -3.39
N VAL A 156 15.28 -2.77 -3.80
CA VAL A 156 14.20 -3.32 -2.98
C VAL A 156 14.23 -4.83 -3.00
N SER A 157 13.92 -5.42 -1.86
CA SER A 157 13.60 -6.84 -1.73
C SER A 157 12.09 -7.01 -1.73
N ILE A 158 11.56 -7.88 -2.59
CA ILE A 158 10.12 -8.08 -2.75
C ILE A 158 9.76 -9.54 -2.50
N GLY A 159 8.80 -9.75 -1.61
CA GLY A 159 8.15 -11.04 -1.41
C GLY A 159 6.77 -11.08 -2.05
N VAL A 160 6.46 -12.16 -2.74
CA VAL A 160 5.14 -12.37 -3.36
C VAL A 160 4.42 -13.51 -2.64
N GLY A 161 3.35 -13.18 -1.93
CA GLY A 161 2.37 -14.13 -1.45
C GLY A 161 1.30 -14.34 -2.51
N TYR A 162 0.89 -15.60 -2.73
CA TYR A 162 -0.09 -15.91 -3.77
C TYR A 162 -1.05 -17.02 -3.34
N LEU A 163 -2.33 -16.79 -3.60
CA LEU A 163 -3.39 -17.78 -3.44
C LEU A 163 -4.10 -17.97 -4.78
N THR A 164 -4.21 -19.22 -5.22
CA THR A 164 -4.88 -19.58 -6.47
C THR A 164 -6.39 -19.34 -6.39
N GLN A 165 -7.11 -19.52 -7.48
CA GLN A 165 -8.58 -19.43 -7.51
C GLN A 165 -9.25 -20.48 -6.60
N GLU A 166 -8.60 -21.61 -6.39
CA GLU A 166 -9.11 -22.74 -5.61
C GLU A 166 -8.78 -22.65 -4.12
N ASP A 167 -7.76 -21.85 -3.76
CA ASP A 167 -7.37 -21.66 -2.37
C ASP A 167 -8.41 -20.84 -1.60
N ARG A 168 -8.65 -21.21 -0.34
CA ARG A 168 -9.35 -20.33 0.59
C ARG A 168 -8.56 -19.04 0.80
N LYS A 169 -9.21 -17.88 0.62
CA LYS A 169 -8.56 -16.57 0.67
C LYS A 169 -8.26 -16.15 2.11
N SER A 170 -7.24 -16.77 2.69
CA SER A 170 -6.73 -16.42 4.01
C SER A 170 -5.75 -15.26 3.91
N GLN A 171 -6.14 -14.10 4.44
CA GLN A 171 -5.28 -12.92 4.55
C GLN A 171 -4.00 -13.22 5.31
N ARG A 172 -4.13 -13.93 6.45
CA ARG A 172 -2.98 -14.33 7.26
C ARG A 172 -2.00 -15.20 6.47
N LYS A 173 -2.52 -16.08 5.60
CA LYS A 173 -1.67 -16.94 4.78
C LYS A 173 -0.94 -16.15 3.72
N VAL A 174 -1.65 -15.33 2.92
CA VAL A 174 -1.02 -14.56 1.84
C VAL A 174 -0.01 -13.54 2.38
N PHE A 175 -0.28 -12.95 3.55
CA PHE A 175 0.66 -12.05 4.23
C PHE A 175 1.89 -12.81 4.69
N LYS A 176 1.71 -13.92 5.41
CA LYS A 176 2.83 -14.74 5.88
C LYS A 176 3.71 -15.23 4.73
N ASP A 177 3.10 -15.74 3.66
CA ASP A 177 3.83 -16.23 2.49
C ASP A 177 4.65 -15.08 1.84
N ALA A 178 4.11 -13.87 1.75
CA ALA A 178 4.84 -12.71 1.24
C ALA A 178 5.99 -12.29 2.17
N ASP A 179 5.75 -12.24 3.47
CA ASP A 179 6.73 -11.85 4.49
C ASP A 179 7.91 -12.83 4.54
N ASP A 180 7.62 -14.14 4.59
CA ASP A 180 8.65 -15.19 4.52
C ASP A 180 9.54 -14.99 3.26
N MET A 181 8.95 -14.60 2.12
CA MET A 181 9.69 -14.38 0.87
C MET A 181 10.50 -13.08 0.86
N VAL A 182 10.08 -12.02 1.54
CA VAL A 182 10.93 -10.84 1.76
C VAL A 182 12.17 -11.22 2.57
N HIS A 183 12.01 -12.02 3.63
CA HIS A 183 13.14 -12.49 4.42
C HIS A 183 14.11 -13.34 3.60
N VAL A 184 13.60 -14.22 2.73
CA VAL A 184 14.44 -14.99 1.80
C VAL A 184 15.17 -14.06 0.84
N ALA A 185 14.49 -13.07 0.23
CA ALA A 185 15.11 -12.11 -0.67
C ALA A 185 16.25 -11.35 0.01
N LYS A 186 16.06 -10.89 1.24
CA LYS A 186 17.08 -10.19 2.03
C LYS A 186 18.28 -11.09 2.36
N SER A 187 18.03 -12.35 2.77
CA SER A 187 19.08 -13.31 3.14
C SER A 187 19.91 -13.78 1.93
N GLU A 188 19.32 -13.84 0.76
CA GLU A 188 19.98 -14.25 -0.48
C GLU A 188 20.70 -13.13 -1.23
N GLY A 189 20.91 -11.96 -0.59
CA GLY A 189 21.72 -10.87 -1.15
C GLY A 189 20.90 -9.68 -1.62
N ARG A 190 19.63 -9.57 -1.26
CA ARG A 190 18.76 -8.42 -1.55
C ARG A 190 18.51 -8.18 -3.05
N ASN A 191 17.89 -7.05 -3.39
CA ASN A 191 17.62 -6.64 -4.79
C ASN A 191 17.00 -7.75 -5.64
N LYS A 192 15.98 -8.42 -5.15
CA LYS A 192 15.34 -9.53 -5.85
C LYS A 192 13.88 -9.70 -5.46
N VAL A 193 13.16 -10.40 -6.31
CA VAL A 193 11.81 -10.87 -6.07
C VAL A 193 11.86 -12.33 -5.69
N MET A 194 11.23 -12.69 -4.57
CA MET A 194 11.07 -14.06 -4.14
C MET A 194 9.59 -14.42 -4.01
N PHE A 195 9.27 -15.63 -4.35
CA PHE A 195 7.92 -16.18 -4.22
C PHE A 195 8.01 -17.67 -3.93
N ASN A 196 6.99 -18.18 -3.24
CA ASN A 196 6.92 -19.60 -3.04
C ASN A 196 6.49 -20.26 -4.37
N PRO A 197 7.32 -21.12 -4.99
CA PRO A 197 6.89 -21.83 -6.17
C PRO A 197 5.67 -22.66 -5.80
N ILE A 198 4.53 -22.33 -6.35
CA ILE A 198 3.32 -23.10 -6.14
C ILE A 198 3.63 -24.49 -6.63
N VAL A 199 3.59 -25.43 -5.73
CA VAL A 199 3.55 -26.82 -6.07
C VAL A 199 2.28 -27.02 -6.90
N LYS A 200 2.43 -27.13 -8.21
CA LYS A 200 1.38 -27.72 -9.05
C LYS A 200 1.26 -29.16 -8.56
N LEU A 201 0.33 -29.39 -7.63
CA LEU A 201 -0.16 -30.73 -7.32
C LEU A 201 -1.10 -31.16 -8.42
#